data_576dfe278c5a2734c537ab43fcd6597b
#
_entry.id   576dfe278c5a2734c537ab43fcd6597b
#
_cell.length_a   1.000
_cell.length_b   1.000
_cell.length_c   1.000
_cell.angle_alpha   90.00
_cell.angle_beta   90.00
_cell.angle_gamma   90.00
#
_symmetry.space_group_name_H-M   'P 1'
#
loop_
_entity.id
_entity.type
_entity.pdbx_description
1 polymer ?
#
loop_
_entity_poly.entity_id
_entity_poly.type
_entity_poly.pdbx_seq_one_letter_code
_entity_poly.pdbx_strand_id
1 'polypeptide(L)'
;MSINMNTKKLALVTSFGLALLAGRGAWAGTGGSPQAIQQAIAANSADAIQAELERAEFLVCAGCVDLVTPLVDHPDYRVRRVAAWWLARRAVSQQVRVAMLTRLSQSDSTAALDAADVLGEMHYVSSIPALGAALSNPIFSGAARAEMAQALGTIGRPAGTPFLTAALADGEPQVRAASLVALRAIRGNRDGSVAVSLVADGDATVRAEAVTTLGMFKYAAAASALTVALGGDSSVLVRKKAAWALGEIGASSSVAGGALQQAATSDPSPLVRSLSRAALTKLTQ
;
A
#
# COMPACT_ATOMS: atom_id res chain seq x y z
N MET A 1 -32.76 -12.07 15.42
CA MET A 1 -33.39 -12.28 14.11
C MET A 1 -32.25 -12.47 13.13
N SER A 2 -31.89 -13.73 12.87
CA SER A 2 -30.70 -14.11 12.08
C SER A 2 -31.02 -13.98 10.61
N ILE A 3 -30.23 -13.15 9.89
CA ILE A 3 -30.30 -13.08 8.42
C ILE A 3 -29.29 -14.08 7.87
N ASN A 4 -29.81 -15.18 7.37
CA ASN A 4 -29.12 -16.25 6.71
C ASN A 4 -28.86 -15.83 5.25
N MET A 5 -27.64 -15.44 4.91
CA MET A 5 -27.25 -15.16 3.52
C MET A 5 -26.84 -16.46 2.83
N ASN A 6 -27.82 -17.14 2.29
CA ASN A 6 -27.64 -18.35 1.48
C ASN A 6 -27.34 -17.94 0.02
N THR A 7 -26.26 -18.46 -0.49
CA THR A 7 -25.83 -18.35 -1.89
C THR A 7 -26.88 -18.99 -2.81
N LYS A 8 -27.67 -18.18 -3.53
CA LYS A 8 -28.44 -18.63 -4.68
C LYS A 8 -28.23 -17.69 -5.86
N LYS A 9 -27.74 -18.30 -6.93
CA LYS A 9 -27.65 -17.79 -8.29
C LYS A 9 -28.93 -17.04 -8.67
N LEU A 10 -28.78 -15.76 -9.07
CA LEU A 10 -29.91 -15.03 -9.64
C LEU A 10 -29.95 -15.29 -11.13
N ALA A 11 -31.05 -15.85 -11.56
CA ALA A 11 -31.37 -16.11 -12.95
C ALA A 11 -31.70 -14.79 -13.68
N LEU A 12 -31.21 -14.69 -14.93
CA LEU A 12 -31.58 -13.67 -15.89
C LEU A 12 -33.10 -13.66 -16.11
N VAL A 13 -33.71 -12.49 -15.97
CA VAL A 13 -35.00 -12.21 -16.62
C VAL A 13 -34.75 -11.10 -17.66
N THR A 14 -34.78 -11.50 -18.91
CA THR A 14 -34.84 -10.63 -20.07
C THR A 14 -36.24 -10.02 -20.19
N SER A 15 -36.31 -8.70 -20.20
CA SER A 15 -37.48 -8.01 -20.75
C SER A 15 -37.04 -6.86 -21.63
N PHE A 16 -37.29 -7.02 -22.90
CA PHE A 16 -37.24 -5.98 -23.94
C PHE A 16 -38.34 -4.94 -23.68
N GLY A 17 -38.02 -3.67 -23.84
CA GLY A 17 -39.06 -2.65 -23.86
C GLY A 17 -38.57 -1.22 -24.01
N LEU A 18 -38.57 -0.76 -25.23
CA LEU A 18 -38.85 0.62 -25.74
C LEU A 18 -37.85 1.74 -25.40
N ALA A 19 -37.16 2.16 -26.43
CA ALA A 19 -36.55 3.47 -26.55
C ALA A 19 -37.61 4.58 -26.52
N LEU A 20 -37.40 5.56 -25.63
CA LEU A 20 -38.00 6.88 -25.74
C LEU A 20 -36.93 7.93 -25.71
N LEU A 21 -36.69 8.54 -26.87
CA LEU A 21 -35.94 9.77 -27.08
C LEU A 21 -36.62 10.90 -26.28
N ALA A 22 -35.95 11.42 -25.27
CA ALA A 22 -36.32 12.73 -24.72
C ALA A 22 -35.08 13.43 -24.15
N GLY A 23 -34.74 14.56 -24.77
CA GLY A 23 -34.16 15.72 -24.11
C GLY A 23 -32.67 15.66 -23.81
N ARG A 24 -31.85 16.09 -24.79
CA ARG A 24 -30.51 16.65 -24.54
C ARG A 24 -30.63 17.87 -23.63
N GLY A 25 -30.42 17.63 -22.33
CA GLY A 25 -30.04 18.71 -21.41
C GLY A 25 -28.52 18.60 -21.22
N ALA A 26 -27.77 19.46 -21.90
CA ALA A 26 -26.35 19.61 -21.68
C ALA A 26 -26.11 20.18 -20.28
N TRP A 27 -25.92 19.29 -19.29
CA TRP A 27 -25.26 19.67 -18.03
C TRP A 27 -23.78 19.37 -18.23
N ALA A 28 -23.06 20.37 -18.70
CA ALA A 28 -21.60 20.42 -18.58
C ALA A 28 -21.26 20.67 -17.10
N GLY A 29 -21.48 19.68 -16.25
CA GLY A 29 -21.10 19.67 -14.86
C GLY A 29 -19.96 18.69 -14.70
N THR A 30 -18.88 19.13 -14.09
CA THR A 30 -17.62 18.42 -13.79
C THR A 30 -17.79 17.31 -12.73
N GLY A 31 -18.94 16.65 -12.64
CA GLY A 31 -19.24 15.57 -11.69
C GLY A 31 -19.72 14.31 -12.40
N GLY A 32 -19.42 13.15 -11.85
CA GLY A 32 -19.91 11.86 -12.33
C GLY A 32 -21.44 11.75 -12.27
N SER A 33 -22.00 10.77 -12.97
CA SER A 33 -23.43 10.51 -12.94
C SER A 33 -23.72 9.05 -12.62
N PRO A 34 -24.92 8.70 -12.08
CA PRO A 34 -25.31 7.31 -11.84
C PRO A 34 -25.20 6.45 -13.10
N GLN A 35 -25.59 7.00 -14.25
CA GLN A 35 -25.54 6.32 -15.55
C GLN A 35 -24.11 6.08 -16.02
N ALA A 36 -23.21 7.04 -15.79
CA ALA A 36 -21.80 6.88 -16.16
C ALA A 36 -21.11 5.84 -15.27
N ILE A 37 -21.41 5.79 -13.96
CA ILE A 37 -20.94 4.74 -13.05
C ILE A 37 -21.44 3.38 -13.56
N GLN A 38 -22.72 3.24 -13.88
CA GLN A 38 -23.30 1.99 -14.37
C GLN A 38 -22.67 1.55 -15.70
N GLN A 39 -22.41 2.47 -16.62
CA GLN A 39 -21.74 2.19 -17.89
C GLN A 39 -20.29 1.74 -17.68
N ALA A 40 -19.55 2.40 -16.79
CA ALA A 40 -18.18 2.00 -16.46
C ALA A 40 -18.12 0.59 -15.86
N ILE A 41 -19.05 0.25 -14.97
CA ILE A 41 -19.17 -1.10 -14.39
C ILE A 41 -19.52 -2.11 -15.48
N ALA A 42 -20.50 -1.80 -16.35
CA ALA A 42 -20.91 -2.70 -17.44
C ALA A 42 -19.81 -2.93 -18.45
N ALA A 43 -18.94 -1.96 -18.69
CA ALA A 43 -17.77 -2.08 -19.53
C ALA A 43 -16.68 -2.98 -18.93
N ASN A 44 -16.77 -3.33 -17.64
CA ASN A 44 -15.81 -4.12 -16.88
C ASN A 44 -14.35 -3.62 -17.02
N SER A 45 -14.18 -2.30 -17.08
CA SER A 45 -12.88 -1.64 -17.23
C SER A 45 -12.47 -1.01 -15.91
N ALA A 46 -11.41 -1.51 -15.29
CA ALA A 46 -10.90 -0.97 -14.03
C ALA A 46 -10.56 0.53 -14.14
N ASP A 47 -9.95 0.95 -15.24
CA ASP A 47 -9.59 2.34 -15.46
C ASP A 47 -10.84 3.25 -15.61
N ALA A 48 -11.88 2.75 -16.31
CA ALA A 48 -13.13 3.49 -16.46
C ALA A 48 -13.90 3.60 -15.13
N ILE A 49 -13.95 2.51 -14.34
CA ILE A 49 -14.58 2.49 -13.02
C ILE A 49 -13.85 3.46 -12.09
N GLN A 50 -12.53 3.40 -12.04
CA GLN A 50 -11.73 4.28 -11.21
C GLN A 50 -11.98 5.75 -11.59
N ALA A 51 -11.82 6.09 -12.86
CA ALA A 51 -11.99 7.47 -13.33
C ALA A 51 -13.40 8.02 -13.06
N GLU A 52 -14.43 7.16 -13.16
CA GLU A 52 -15.80 7.61 -12.94
C GLU A 52 -16.13 7.76 -11.45
N LEU A 53 -15.64 6.86 -10.58
CA LEU A 53 -15.82 7.00 -9.14
C LEU A 53 -15.07 8.21 -8.58
N GLU A 54 -13.88 8.52 -9.10
CA GLU A 54 -13.13 9.73 -8.75
C GLU A 54 -13.91 11.00 -9.16
N ARG A 55 -14.49 11.03 -10.38
CA ARG A 55 -15.38 12.13 -10.82
C ARG A 55 -16.64 12.23 -9.97
N ALA A 56 -17.14 11.11 -9.48
CA ALA A 56 -18.34 11.02 -8.66
C ALA A 56 -18.07 11.21 -7.15
N GLU A 57 -16.91 11.73 -6.74
CA GLU A 57 -16.54 11.87 -5.31
C GLU A 57 -17.64 12.53 -4.48
N PHE A 58 -18.21 13.62 -5.00
CA PHE A 58 -19.23 14.41 -4.29
C PHE A 58 -20.66 14.09 -4.75
N LEU A 59 -20.85 13.11 -5.61
CA LEU A 59 -22.16 12.74 -6.10
C LEU A 59 -23.03 12.17 -4.97
N VAL A 60 -24.12 12.84 -4.65
CA VAL A 60 -25.14 12.34 -3.71
C VAL A 60 -26.19 11.56 -4.49
N CYS A 61 -26.14 10.25 -4.38
CA CYS A 61 -26.98 9.33 -5.15
C CYS A 61 -27.22 8.07 -4.34
N ALA A 62 -28.44 7.84 -3.88
CA ALA A 62 -28.80 6.64 -3.11
C ALA A 62 -28.58 5.35 -3.93
N GLY A 63 -29.02 5.31 -5.18
CA GLY A 63 -28.83 4.15 -6.07
C GLY A 63 -27.39 3.89 -6.46
N CYS A 64 -26.49 4.90 -6.36
CA CYS A 64 -25.07 4.68 -6.61
C CYS A 64 -24.41 3.83 -5.52
N VAL A 65 -24.89 3.89 -4.28
CA VAL A 65 -24.38 3.07 -3.18
C VAL A 65 -24.58 1.58 -3.51
N ASP A 66 -25.75 1.22 -4.02
CA ASP A 66 -26.08 -0.17 -4.41
C ASP A 66 -25.22 -0.65 -5.59
N LEU A 67 -24.88 0.25 -6.52
CA LEU A 67 -23.98 -0.05 -7.65
C LEU A 67 -22.52 -0.23 -7.21
N VAL A 68 -22.06 0.58 -6.27
CA VAL A 68 -20.64 0.62 -5.87
C VAL A 68 -20.30 -0.38 -4.75
N THR A 69 -21.26 -0.69 -3.87
CA THR A 69 -21.01 -1.62 -2.75
C THR A 69 -20.47 -2.98 -3.20
N PRO A 70 -20.97 -3.65 -4.26
CA PRO A 70 -20.40 -4.91 -4.72
C PRO A 70 -18.96 -4.81 -5.24
N LEU A 71 -18.48 -3.63 -5.60
CA LEU A 71 -17.14 -3.44 -6.13
C LEU A 71 -16.03 -3.61 -5.08
N VAL A 72 -16.37 -3.67 -3.78
CA VAL A 72 -15.39 -4.03 -2.72
C VAL A 72 -14.94 -5.49 -2.82
N ASP A 73 -15.63 -6.28 -3.63
CA ASP A 73 -15.32 -7.69 -3.92
C ASP A 73 -14.77 -7.89 -5.34
N HIS A 74 -14.43 -6.81 -6.03
CA HIS A 74 -13.93 -6.87 -7.40
C HIS A 74 -12.54 -7.55 -7.44
N PRO A 75 -12.24 -8.41 -8.44
CA PRO A 75 -10.94 -9.10 -8.54
C PRO A 75 -9.77 -8.13 -8.73
N ASP A 76 -9.96 -7.00 -9.43
CA ASP A 76 -8.93 -5.97 -9.56
C ASP A 76 -8.90 -5.10 -8.30
N TYR A 77 -7.73 -5.08 -7.63
CA TYR A 77 -7.51 -4.32 -6.40
C TYR A 77 -7.73 -2.80 -6.57
N ARG A 78 -7.48 -2.24 -7.77
CA ARG A 78 -7.68 -0.81 -8.04
C ARG A 78 -9.16 -0.45 -7.92
N VAL A 79 -10.03 -1.34 -8.39
CA VAL A 79 -11.49 -1.18 -8.29
C VAL A 79 -11.93 -1.30 -6.83
N ARG A 80 -11.42 -2.31 -6.09
CA ARG A 80 -11.74 -2.43 -4.65
C ARG A 80 -11.36 -1.17 -3.89
N ARG A 81 -10.16 -0.64 -4.11
CA ARG A 81 -9.65 0.55 -3.44
C ARG A 81 -10.47 1.80 -3.74
N VAL A 82 -10.76 2.08 -4.99
CA VAL A 82 -11.57 3.26 -5.34
C VAL A 82 -13.01 3.13 -4.82
N ALA A 83 -13.59 1.92 -4.83
CA ALA A 83 -14.89 1.67 -4.23
C ALA A 83 -14.87 1.89 -2.71
N ALA A 84 -13.87 1.35 -2.01
CA ALA A 84 -13.68 1.55 -0.57
C ALA A 84 -13.52 3.04 -0.21
N TRP A 85 -12.66 3.76 -0.94
CA TRP A 85 -12.47 5.20 -0.79
C TRP A 85 -13.79 5.96 -1.00
N TRP A 86 -14.56 5.60 -2.02
CA TRP A 86 -15.84 6.24 -2.33
C TRP A 86 -16.88 5.96 -1.25
N LEU A 87 -17.00 4.72 -0.78
CA LEU A 87 -17.95 4.27 0.25
C LEU A 87 -17.60 4.78 1.65
N ALA A 88 -16.32 5.03 1.93
CA ALA A 88 -15.86 5.50 3.24
C ALA A 88 -16.54 6.80 3.72
N ARG A 89 -17.02 7.60 2.78
CA ARG A 89 -17.68 8.89 3.02
C ARG A 89 -19.21 8.81 3.03
N ARG A 90 -19.80 7.60 3.04
CA ARG A 90 -21.25 7.37 2.91
C ARG A 90 -21.82 6.63 4.10
N ALA A 91 -23.14 6.71 4.28
CA ALA A 91 -23.81 6.10 5.41
C ALA A 91 -23.59 4.58 5.50
N VAL A 92 -23.41 3.90 4.35
CA VAL A 92 -23.13 2.45 4.27
C VAL A 92 -21.75 2.06 4.79
N SER A 93 -20.85 3.02 5.02
CA SER A 93 -19.46 2.75 5.41
C SER A 93 -19.32 1.82 6.63
N GLN A 94 -20.20 1.95 7.60
CA GLN A 94 -20.16 1.11 8.79
C GLN A 94 -20.48 -0.36 8.47
N GLN A 95 -21.46 -0.61 7.62
CA GLN A 95 -21.83 -1.98 7.20
C GLN A 95 -20.66 -2.63 6.43
N VAL A 96 -20.02 -1.88 5.51
CA VAL A 96 -18.85 -2.36 4.77
C VAL A 96 -17.70 -2.70 5.74
N ARG A 97 -17.39 -1.82 6.69
CA ARG A 97 -16.33 -2.04 7.69
C ARG A 97 -16.58 -3.29 8.54
N VAL A 98 -17.81 -3.48 9.02
CA VAL A 98 -18.18 -4.69 9.81
C VAL A 98 -18.04 -5.95 8.96
N ALA A 99 -18.49 -5.93 7.71
CA ALA A 99 -18.35 -7.07 6.79
C ALA A 99 -16.86 -7.41 6.56
N MET A 100 -15.99 -6.41 6.35
CA MET A 100 -14.56 -6.63 6.16
C MET A 100 -13.87 -7.16 7.43
N LEU A 101 -14.22 -6.66 8.61
CA LEU A 101 -13.71 -7.20 9.88
C LEU A 101 -14.13 -8.67 10.09
N THR A 102 -15.34 -9.02 9.70
CA THR A 102 -15.81 -10.42 9.74
C THR A 102 -15.01 -11.30 8.79
N ARG A 103 -14.72 -10.85 7.56
CA ARG A 103 -13.87 -11.58 6.61
C ARG A 103 -12.45 -11.74 7.13
N LEU A 104 -11.88 -10.68 7.71
CA LEU A 104 -10.52 -10.71 8.28
C LEU A 104 -10.40 -11.75 9.42
N SER A 105 -11.50 -12.07 10.11
CA SER A 105 -11.52 -13.09 11.16
C SER A 105 -11.67 -14.54 10.64
N GLN A 106 -11.94 -14.72 9.34
CA GLN A 106 -12.05 -16.03 8.71
C GLN A 106 -10.66 -16.57 8.35
N SER A 107 -10.49 -17.89 8.31
CA SER A 107 -9.21 -18.53 7.97
C SER A 107 -8.95 -18.61 6.45
N ASP A 108 -9.56 -17.73 5.65
CA ASP A 108 -9.39 -17.63 4.20
C ASP A 108 -8.43 -16.48 3.88
N SER A 109 -7.25 -16.83 3.37
CA SER A 109 -6.21 -15.84 3.04
C SER A 109 -6.63 -14.87 1.93
N THR A 110 -7.43 -15.30 0.95
CA THR A 110 -7.89 -14.44 -0.14
C THR A 110 -8.91 -13.44 0.38
N ALA A 111 -9.90 -13.92 1.12
CA ALA A 111 -10.91 -13.04 1.73
C ALA A 111 -10.30 -12.06 2.73
N ALA A 112 -9.29 -12.50 3.50
CA ALA A 112 -8.59 -11.66 4.45
C ALA A 112 -7.70 -10.60 3.77
N LEU A 113 -7.05 -10.94 2.64
CA LEU A 113 -6.29 -10.01 1.82
C LEU A 113 -7.20 -8.89 1.29
N ASP A 114 -8.32 -9.27 0.66
CA ASP A 114 -9.27 -8.30 0.12
C ASP A 114 -9.88 -7.41 1.21
N ALA A 115 -10.16 -7.99 2.37
CA ALA A 115 -10.65 -7.25 3.52
C ALA A 115 -9.62 -6.25 4.07
N ALA A 116 -8.35 -6.63 4.14
CA ALA A 116 -7.27 -5.74 4.57
C ALA A 116 -7.11 -4.55 3.61
N ASP A 117 -7.12 -4.81 2.30
CA ASP A 117 -7.08 -3.79 1.25
C ASP A 117 -8.20 -2.74 1.43
N VAL A 118 -9.44 -3.20 1.58
CA VAL A 118 -10.61 -2.33 1.79
C VAL A 118 -10.52 -1.54 3.10
N LEU A 119 -10.17 -2.18 4.22
CA LEU A 119 -10.06 -1.53 5.53
C LEU A 119 -8.95 -0.48 5.55
N GLY A 120 -7.85 -0.75 4.88
CA GLY A 120 -6.74 0.18 4.69
C GLY A 120 -7.19 1.43 3.95
N GLU A 121 -7.83 1.27 2.79
CA GLU A 121 -8.27 2.37 1.95
C GLU A 121 -9.39 3.21 2.59
N MET A 122 -10.25 2.58 3.39
CA MET A 122 -11.25 3.29 4.20
C MET A 122 -10.62 4.07 5.38
N HIS A 123 -9.32 3.97 5.62
CA HIS A 123 -8.61 4.55 6.76
C HIS A 123 -9.30 4.26 8.11
N TYR A 124 -9.79 3.02 8.28
CA TYR A 124 -10.57 2.65 9.45
C TYR A 124 -9.67 2.35 10.66
N VAL A 125 -9.42 3.38 11.47
CA VAL A 125 -8.48 3.32 12.61
C VAL A 125 -8.81 2.20 13.60
N SER A 126 -10.10 1.92 13.86
CA SER A 126 -10.51 0.85 14.79
C SER A 126 -10.22 -0.56 14.28
N SER A 127 -9.82 -0.73 13.00
CA SER A 127 -9.38 -2.02 12.47
C SER A 127 -7.92 -2.36 12.81
N ILE A 128 -7.13 -1.41 13.31
CA ILE A 128 -5.70 -1.60 13.57
C ILE A 128 -5.41 -2.83 14.45
N PRO A 129 -6.10 -3.07 15.58
CA PRO A 129 -5.85 -4.27 16.38
C PRO A 129 -6.16 -5.57 15.64
N ALA A 130 -7.26 -5.60 14.86
CA ALA A 130 -7.64 -6.78 14.08
C ALA A 130 -6.65 -7.06 12.94
N LEU A 131 -6.24 -6.02 12.19
CA LEU A 131 -5.20 -6.12 11.17
C LEU A 131 -3.86 -6.57 11.76
N GLY A 132 -3.48 -6.03 12.92
CA GLY A 132 -2.25 -6.42 13.60
C GLY A 132 -2.26 -7.87 14.10
N ALA A 133 -3.37 -8.34 14.65
CA ALA A 133 -3.55 -9.73 15.04
C ALA A 133 -3.49 -10.68 13.84
N ALA A 134 -4.15 -10.32 12.73
CA ALA A 134 -4.13 -11.08 11.50
C ALA A 134 -2.73 -11.11 10.84
N LEU A 135 -2.00 -9.98 10.85
CA LEU A 135 -0.62 -9.90 10.38
C LEU A 135 0.31 -10.89 11.10
N SER A 136 0.10 -11.09 12.40
CA SER A 136 0.90 -12.01 13.21
C SER A 136 0.43 -13.46 13.14
N ASN A 137 -0.65 -13.77 12.42
CA ASN A 137 -1.23 -15.11 12.38
C ASN A 137 -0.69 -15.93 11.19
N PRO A 138 0.08 -17.01 11.44
CA PRO A 138 0.69 -17.82 10.38
C PRO A 138 -0.31 -18.62 9.54
N ILE A 139 -1.60 -18.66 9.92
CA ILE A 139 -2.64 -19.30 9.11
C ILE A 139 -2.83 -18.57 7.79
N PHE A 140 -2.58 -17.28 7.76
CA PHE A 140 -2.65 -16.50 6.55
C PHE A 140 -1.39 -16.62 5.70
N SER A 141 -1.57 -16.63 4.39
CA SER A 141 -0.45 -16.62 3.45
C SER A 141 0.44 -15.37 3.64
N GLY A 142 1.71 -15.46 3.24
CA GLY A 142 2.61 -14.32 3.25
C GLY A 142 2.07 -13.13 2.45
N ALA A 143 1.35 -13.38 1.34
CA ALA A 143 0.70 -12.33 0.55
C ALA A 143 -0.39 -11.59 1.34
N ALA A 144 -1.26 -12.33 2.03
CA ALA A 144 -2.30 -11.73 2.86
C ALA A 144 -1.70 -10.92 4.03
N ARG A 145 -0.67 -11.46 4.71
CA ARG A 145 0.02 -10.74 5.78
C ARG A 145 0.74 -9.49 5.27
N ALA A 146 1.34 -9.54 4.08
CA ALA A 146 1.94 -8.35 3.47
C ALA A 146 0.90 -7.26 3.18
N GLU A 147 -0.31 -7.64 2.72
CA GLU A 147 -1.41 -6.68 2.52
C GLU A 147 -1.90 -6.08 3.85
N MET A 148 -1.98 -6.88 4.92
CA MET A 148 -2.31 -6.39 6.26
C MET A 148 -1.27 -5.35 6.75
N ALA A 149 0.02 -5.58 6.48
CA ALA A 149 1.06 -4.59 6.76
C ALA A 149 0.87 -3.32 5.93
N GLN A 150 0.56 -3.43 4.64
CA GLN A 150 0.26 -2.29 3.78
C GLN A 150 -0.97 -1.51 4.26
N ALA A 151 -2.03 -2.21 4.65
CA ALA A 151 -3.25 -1.59 5.20
C ALA A 151 -2.95 -0.76 6.46
N LEU A 152 -2.12 -1.29 7.38
CA LEU A 152 -1.66 -0.54 8.57
C LEU A 152 -0.88 0.71 8.17
N GLY A 153 -0.03 0.63 7.15
CA GLY A 153 0.71 1.75 6.58
C GLY A 153 -0.22 2.80 5.95
N THR A 154 -1.23 2.37 5.19
CA THR A 154 -2.23 3.25 4.56
C THR A 154 -3.07 3.98 5.62
N ILE A 155 -3.48 3.31 6.70
CA ILE A 155 -4.14 3.95 7.84
C ILE A 155 -3.19 4.97 8.51
N GLY A 156 -1.89 4.71 8.53
CA GLY A 156 -0.84 5.66 8.88
C GLY A 156 -0.83 6.13 10.33
N ARG A 157 -1.41 5.36 11.26
CA ARG A 157 -1.50 5.75 12.68
C ARG A 157 -0.43 5.08 13.53
N PRO A 158 0.15 5.79 14.54
CA PRO A 158 1.19 5.25 15.41
C PRO A 158 0.81 3.94 16.12
N ALA A 159 -0.48 3.70 16.36
CA ALA A 159 -0.97 2.46 16.94
C ALA A 159 -0.65 1.21 16.09
N GLY A 160 -0.35 1.36 14.80
CA GLY A 160 0.11 0.28 13.93
C GLY A 160 1.60 -0.08 14.09
N THR A 161 2.41 0.82 14.64
CA THR A 161 3.88 0.63 14.73
C THR A 161 4.29 -0.66 15.44
N PRO A 162 3.75 -1.05 16.60
CA PRO A 162 4.17 -2.27 17.29
C PRO A 162 3.95 -3.53 16.43
N PHE A 163 2.85 -3.62 15.72
CA PHE A 163 2.54 -4.77 14.85
C PHE A 163 3.50 -4.84 13.66
N LEU A 164 3.76 -3.71 13.02
CA LEU A 164 4.69 -3.61 11.90
C LEU A 164 6.14 -3.93 12.32
N THR A 165 6.56 -3.45 13.51
CA THR A 165 7.88 -3.75 14.04
C THR A 165 8.04 -5.25 14.34
N ALA A 166 7.02 -5.89 14.92
CA ALA A 166 7.04 -7.34 15.13
C ALA A 166 7.13 -8.12 13.81
N ALA A 167 6.42 -7.66 12.77
CA ALA A 167 6.42 -8.29 11.45
C ALA A 167 7.75 -8.15 10.68
N LEU A 168 8.70 -7.35 11.14
CA LEU A 168 10.07 -7.32 10.59
C LEU A 168 10.84 -8.62 10.81
N ALA A 169 10.38 -9.49 11.72
CA ALA A 169 10.94 -10.83 11.96
C ALA A 169 10.12 -11.94 11.28
N ASP A 170 9.15 -11.62 10.42
CA ASP A 170 8.35 -12.64 9.72
C ASP A 170 9.22 -13.55 8.83
N GLY A 171 8.86 -14.82 8.73
CA GLY A 171 9.56 -15.77 7.88
C GLY A 171 9.53 -15.43 6.39
N GLU A 172 8.47 -14.75 5.94
CA GLU A 172 8.26 -14.38 4.54
C GLU A 172 8.91 -13.04 4.19
N PRO A 173 9.84 -12.98 3.24
CA PRO A 173 10.51 -11.72 2.84
C PRO A 173 9.55 -10.62 2.44
N GLN A 174 8.46 -10.98 1.75
CA GLN A 174 7.45 -10.01 1.32
C GLN A 174 6.74 -9.31 2.49
N VAL A 175 6.55 -10.00 3.62
CA VAL A 175 5.95 -9.41 4.84
C VAL A 175 6.92 -8.45 5.49
N ARG A 176 8.21 -8.83 5.60
CA ARG A 176 9.25 -7.95 6.14
C ARG A 176 9.40 -6.68 5.30
N ALA A 177 9.44 -6.83 3.97
CA ALA A 177 9.54 -5.69 3.05
C ALA A 177 8.32 -4.77 3.13
N ALA A 178 7.10 -5.32 3.11
CA ALA A 178 5.86 -4.56 3.27
C ALA A 178 5.81 -3.80 4.60
N SER A 179 6.28 -4.42 5.69
CA SER A 179 6.34 -3.80 7.02
C SER A 179 7.30 -2.61 7.06
N LEU A 180 8.47 -2.71 6.40
CA LEU A 180 9.39 -1.57 6.25
C LEU A 180 8.74 -0.40 5.48
N VAL A 181 8.05 -0.71 4.38
CA VAL A 181 7.31 0.29 3.60
C VAL A 181 6.23 0.95 4.46
N ALA A 182 5.44 0.15 5.17
CA ALA A 182 4.37 0.62 6.03
C ALA A 182 4.87 1.50 7.19
N LEU A 183 5.99 1.13 7.83
CA LEU A 183 6.60 1.93 8.90
C LEU A 183 6.99 3.34 8.45
N ARG A 184 7.39 3.51 7.17
CA ARG A 184 7.65 4.84 6.59
C ARG A 184 6.40 5.69 6.43
N ALA A 185 5.25 5.05 6.23
CA ALA A 185 3.96 5.72 6.06
C ALA A 185 3.32 6.13 7.40
N ILE A 186 3.73 5.54 8.52
CA ILE A 186 3.22 5.89 9.85
C ILE A 186 3.61 7.34 10.20
N ARG A 187 2.61 8.13 10.53
CA ARG A 187 2.80 9.54 10.88
C ARG A 187 3.71 9.71 12.10
N GLY A 188 4.74 10.53 11.94
CA GLY A 188 5.69 10.84 13.01
C GLY A 188 6.72 9.75 13.29
N ASN A 189 6.64 8.58 12.67
CA ASN A 189 7.66 7.55 12.82
C ASN A 189 8.96 7.98 12.12
N ARG A 190 10.06 7.94 12.86
CA ARG A 190 11.43 8.23 12.37
C ARG A 190 12.45 7.28 12.99
N ASP A 191 11.99 6.23 13.67
CA ASP A 191 12.89 5.25 14.29
C ASP A 191 13.49 4.33 13.21
N GLY A 192 14.73 4.64 12.83
CA GLY A 192 15.49 3.82 11.89
C GLY A 192 16.15 2.60 12.55
N SER A 193 16.21 2.53 13.87
CA SER A 193 16.89 1.43 14.57
C SER A 193 16.34 0.07 14.19
N VAL A 194 15.05 -0.02 13.97
CA VAL A 194 14.32 -1.25 13.58
C VAL A 194 14.74 -1.81 12.22
N ALA A 195 15.32 -0.98 11.34
CA ALA A 195 15.71 -1.39 9.99
C ALA A 195 17.19 -1.78 9.87
N VAL A 196 18.03 -1.51 10.88
CA VAL A 196 19.49 -1.67 10.78
C VAL A 196 19.90 -3.11 10.50
N SER A 197 19.33 -4.09 11.22
CA SER A 197 19.66 -5.52 11.04
C SER A 197 19.22 -6.04 9.67
N LEU A 198 18.17 -5.47 9.09
CA LEU A 198 17.63 -5.89 7.81
C LEU A 198 18.44 -5.40 6.59
N VAL A 199 19.45 -4.56 6.80
CA VAL A 199 20.45 -4.25 5.75
C VAL A 199 21.22 -5.50 5.32
N ALA A 200 21.32 -6.52 6.18
CA ALA A 200 21.95 -7.82 5.91
C ALA A 200 20.93 -8.95 5.71
N ASP A 201 19.67 -8.66 5.43
CA ASP A 201 18.64 -9.68 5.19
C ASP A 201 19.00 -10.60 4.03
N GLY A 202 18.57 -11.86 4.07
CA GLY A 202 18.80 -12.81 2.98
C GLY A 202 18.17 -12.39 1.66
N ASP A 203 17.03 -11.70 1.70
CA ASP A 203 16.31 -11.22 0.51
C ASP A 203 16.76 -9.82 0.09
N ALA A 204 17.08 -9.64 -1.18
CA ALA A 204 17.56 -8.38 -1.71
C ALA A 204 16.51 -7.25 -1.69
N THR A 205 15.22 -7.60 -1.78
CA THR A 205 14.14 -6.62 -1.69
C THR A 205 14.04 -6.07 -0.27
N VAL A 206 14.13 -6.95 0.73
CA VAL A 206 14.14 -6.54 2.15
C VAL A 206 15.33 -5.65 2.44
N ARG A 207 16.55 -6.04 2.00
CA ARG A 207 17.75 -5.18 2.15
C ARG A 207 17.55 -3.81 1.50
N ALA A 208 17.00 -3.78 0.29
CA ALA A 208 16.75 -2.53 -0.43
C ALA A 208 15.73 -1.64 0.30
N GLU A 209 14.68 -2.22 0.89
CA GLU A 209 13.69 -1.46 1.65
C GLU A 209 14.24 -1.00 3.02
N ALA A 210 15.09 -1.80 3.68
CA ALA A 210 15.79 -1.41 4.89
C ALA A 210 16.69 -0.19 4.64
N VAL A 211 17.53 -0.25 3.61
CA VAL A 211 18.40 0.85 3.20
C VAL A 211 17.58 2.10 2.87
N THR A 212 16.45 1.95 2.17
CA THR A 212 15.56 3.07 1.85
C THR A 212 14.99 3.70 3.13
N THR A 213 14.56 2.87 4.08
CA THR A 213 14.01 3.34 5.35
C THR A 213 15.02 4.16 6.14
N LEU A 214 16.25 3.66 6.24
CA LEU A 214 17.34 4.34 6.94
C LEU A 214 17.68 5.70 6.31
N GLY A 215 17.71 5.77 4.97
CA GLY A 215 17.92 7.01 4.24
C GLY A 215 16.78 8.02 4.43
N MET A 216 15.53 7.58 4.31
CA MET A 216 14.35 8.44 4.51
C MET A 216 14.24 8.98 5.94
N PHE A 217 14.62 8.18 6.93
CA PHE A 217 14.63 8.60 8.33
C PHE A 217 15.90 9.37 8.71
N LYS A 218 16.86 9.47 7.79
CA LYS A 218 18.19 10.09 8.01
C LYS A 218 18.87 9.53 9.26
N TYR A 219 18.81 8.21 9.43
CA TYR A 219 19.27 7.52 10.63
C TYR A 219 20.81 7.36 10.60
N ALA A 220 21.51 8.34 11.17
CA ALA A 220 22.98 8.45 11.09
C ALA A 220 23.72 7.24 11.67
N ALA A 221 23.17 6.57 12.71
CA ALA A 221 23.79 5.40 13.31
C ALA A 221 23.91 4.19 12.35
N ALA A 222 23.18 4.20 11.22
CA ALA A 222 23.28 3.16 10.20
C ALA A 222 24.44 3.37 9.20
N ALA A 223 25.21 4.46 9.29
CA ALA A 223 26.23 4.79 8.30
C ALA A 223 27.19 3.65 8.00
N SER A 224 27.68 2.93 9.02
CA SER A 224 28.58 1.78 8.85
C SER A 224 27.90 0.64 8.09
N ALA A 225 26.67 0.27 8.43
CA ALA A 225 25.92 -0.78 7.73
C ALA A 225 25.65 -0.41 6.27
N LEU A 226 25.29 0.84 6.01
CA LEU A 226 25.09 1.36 4.64
C LEU A 226 26.37 1.39 3.83
N THR A 227 27.52 1.67 4.45
CA THR A 227 28.84 1.62 3.81
C THR A 227 29.19 0.20 3.38
N VAL A 228 28.94 -0.80 4.24
CA VAL A 228 29.13 -2.22 3.90
C VAL A 228 28.22 -2.61 2.74
N ALA A 229 26.94 -2.23 2.79
CA ALA A 229 26.01 -2.50 1.71
C ALA A 229 26.41 -1.84 0.37
N LEU A 230 26.89 -0.60 0.40
CA LEU A 230 27.40 0.09 -0.79
C LEU A 230 28.60 -0.65 -1.42
N GLY A 231 29.55 -1.08 -0.59
CA GLY A 231 30.81 -1.66 -1.07
C GLY A 231 30.70 -3.12 -1.52
N GLY A 232 29.75 -3.90 -0.97
CA GLY A 232 29.76 -5.35 -1.13
C GLY A 232 28.44 -6.05 -1.45
N ASP A 233 27.31 -5.34 -1.49
CA ASP A 233 26.05 -6.01 -1.80
C ASP A 233 26.02 -6.54 -3.24
N SER A 234 25.57 -7.79 -3.42
CA SER A 234 25.44 -8.40 -4.75
C SER A 234 24.40 -7.67 -5.63
N SER A 235 23.36 -7.10 -5.01
CA SER A 235 22.31 -6.39 -5.71
C SER A 235 22.71 -4.94 -6.07
N VAL A 236 22.75 -4.63 -7.35
CA VAL A 236 22.95 -3.25 -7.83
C VAL A 236 21.92 -2.29 -7.23
N LEU A 237 20.67 -2.78 -7.02
CA LEU A 237 19.62 -1.96 -6.43
C LEU A 237 19.95 -1.57 -4.99
N VAL A 238 20.45 -2.52 -4.18
CA VAL A 238 20.86 -2.24 -2.80
C VAL A 238 22.01 -1.27 -2.76
N ARG A 239 23.08 -1.50 -3.55
CA ARG A 239 24.22 -0.58 -3.63
C ARG A 239 23.80 0.84 -4.06
N LYS A 240 22.94 0.93 -5.07
CA LYS A 240 22.37 2.21 -5.53
C LYS A 240 21.61 2.95 -4.42
N LYS A 241 20.74 2.22 -3.69
CA LYS A 241 19.99 2.79 -2.57
C LYS A 241 20.90 3.17 -1.40
N ALA A 242 21.96 2.39 -1.14
CA ALA A 242 22.95 2.70 -0.11
C ALA A 242 23.73 3.99 -0.39
N ALA A 243 24.16 4.20 -1.64
CA ALA A 243 24.78 5.46 -2.04
C ALA A 243 23.85 6.66 -1.80
N TRP A 244 22.58 6.54 -2.19
CA TRP A 244 21.57 7.57 -1.94
C TRP A 244 21.36 7.80 -0.44
N ALA A 245 21.18 6.73 0.36
CA ALA A 245 20.93 6.82 1.79
C ALA A 245 22.07 7.48 2.56
N LEU A 246 23.31 7.18 2.19
CA LEU A 246 24.49 7.85 2.77
C LEU A 246 24.50 9.35 2.46
N GLY A 247 24.09 9.76 1.27
CA GLY A 247 23.90 11.18 0.92
C GLY A 247 22.75 11.86 1.70
N GLU A 248 21.65 11.12 2.04
CA GLU A 248 20.56 11.66 2.84
C GLU A 248 20.92 11.83 4.33
N ILE A 249 21.75 10.93 4.85
CA ILE A 249 22.24 11.01 6.24
C ILE A 249 23.18 12.23 6.43
N GLY A 250 23.87 12.65 5.37
CA GLY A 250 24.66 13.86 5.38
C GLY A 250 26.06 13.70 5.96
N ALA A 251 26.74 14.85 6.14
CA ALA A 251 28.15 14.96 6.53
C ALA A 251 28.50 14.47 7.95
N SER A 252 27.52 14.02 8.74
CA SER A 252 27.75 13.52 10.11
C SER A 252 28.55 12.21 10.15
N SER A 253 28.92 11.63 9.01
CA SER A 253 29.70 10.41 8.93
C SER A 253 30.90 10.57 8.01
N SER A 254 32.10 10.74 8.60
CA SER A 254 33.38 10.69 7.85
C SER A 254 33.60 9.37 7.13
N VAL A 255 32.99 8.27 7.62
CA VAL A 255 33.06 6.94 7.03
C VAL A 255 32.31 6.89 5.69
N ALA A 256 31.22 7.63 5.55
CA ALA A 256 30.43 7.67 4.32
C ALA A 256 31.21 8.26 3.14
N GLY A 257 32.00 9.31 3.37
CA GLY A 257 32.75 10.00 2.31
C GLY A 257 33.73 9.09 1.57
N GLY A 258 34.53 8.32 2.30
CA GLY A 258 35.49 7.37 1.72
C GLY A 258 34.81 6.25 0.89
N ALA A 259 33.75 5.67 1.40
CA ALA A 259 33.00 4.62 0.68
C ALA A 259 32.32 5.16 -0.57
N LEU A 260 31.73 6.34 -0.50
CA LEU A 260 31.12 6.99 -1.66
C LEU A 260 32.16 7.35 -2.72
N GLN A 261 33.37 7.83 -2.32
CA GLN A 261 34.47 8.11 -3.24
C GLN A 261 34.92 6.84 -3.97
N GLN A 262 35.11 5.75 -3.24
CA GLN A 262 35.47 4.45 -3.83
C GLN A 262 34.38 3.98 -4.80
N ALA A 263 33.11 3.99 -4.39
CA ALA A 263 32.00 3.56 -5.25
C ALA A 263 31.86 4.46 -6.49
N ALA A 264 32.10 5.77 -6.36
CA ALA A 264 32.03 6.73 -7.48
C ALA A 264 33.03 6.45 -8.59
N THR A 265 34.16 5.81 -8.26
CA THR A 265 35.24 5.49 -9.21
C THR A 265 35.19 4.05 -9.68
N SER A 266 34.93 3.07 -8.80
CA SER A 266 35.21 1.66 -9.04
C SER A 266 33.99 0.74 -9.05
N ASP A 267 32.77 1.19 -8.68
CA ASP A 267 31.60 0.29 -8.76
C ASP A 267 31.34 -0.15 -10.21
N PRO A 268 31.11 -1.44 -10.46
CA PRO A 268 30.82 -1.93 -11.81
C PRO A 268 29.60 -1.25 -12.46
N SER A 269 28.60 -0.84 -11.67
CA SER A 269 27.37 -0.21 -12.18
C SER A 269 27.57 1.31 -12.42
N PRO A 270 27.37 1.81 -13.64
CA PRO A 270 27.38 3.25 -13.91
C PRO A 270 26.38 4.04 -13.06
N LEU A 271 25.21 3.41 -12.73
CA LEU A 271 24.19 4.05 -11.91
C LEU A 271 24.67 4.25 -10.47
N VAL A 272 25.35 3.25 -9.90
CA VAL A 272 25.92 3.37 -8.54
C VAL A 272 27.01 4.46 -8.55
N ARG A 273 27.89 4.44 -9.55
CA ARG A 273 28.94 5.49 -9.68
C ARG A 273 28.34 6.90 -9.74
N SER A 274 27.28 7.08 -10.54
CA SER A 274 26.60 8.37 -10.68
C SER A 274 25.97 8.85 -9.37
N LEU A 275 25.23 7.96 -8.68
CA LEU A 275 24.60 8.30 -7.42
C LEU A 275 25.60 8.56 -6.29
N SER A 276 26.71 7.81 -6.27
CA SER A 276 27.80 8.07 -5.30
C SER A 276 28.41 9.46 -5.48
N ARG A 277 28.61 9.92 -6.73
CA ARG A 277 29.05 11.31 -7.00
C ARG A 277 28.03 12.33 -6.54
N ALA A 278 26.75 12.10 -6.84
CA ALA A 278 25.68 13.00 -6.38
C ALA A 278 25.60 13.06 -4.85
N ALA A 279 25.75 11.91 -4.17
CA ALA A 279 25.80 11.87 -2.71
C ALA A 279 27.00 12.63 -2.14
N LEU A 280 28.20 12.49 -2.75
CA LEU A 280 29.39 13.27 -2.35
C LEU A 280 29.16 14.77 -2.46
N THR A 281 28.54 15.24 -3.55
CA THR A 281 28.19 16.65 -3.69
C THR A 281 27.29 17.14 -2.57
N LYS A 282 26.34 16.31 -2.13
CA LYS A 282 25.47 16.62 -0.99
C LYS A 282 26.21 16.73 0.34
N LEU A 283 27.28 15.95 0.54
CA LEU A 283 28.08 15.99 1.77
C LEU A 283 28.94 17.26 1.90
N THR A 284 29.15 17.96 0.80
CA THR A 284 30.02 19.17 0.73
C THR A 284 29.22 20.48 0.77
N GLN A 285 27.91 20.41 0.74
CA GLN A 285 26.97 21.54 0.88
C GLN A 285 26.52 21.74 2.32
#